data_eb5b7421bc7a78bcb91bae2202ca68c9
#
_entry.id   eb5b7421bc7a78bcb91bae2202ca68c9
#
_cell.length_a   1.000
_cell.length_b   1.000
_cell.length_c   1.000
_cell.angle_alpha   90.00
_cell.angle_beta   90.00
_cell.angle_gamma   90.00
#
_symmetry.space_group_name_H-M   'P 1'
#
loop_
_entity.id
_entity.type
_entity.pdbx_description
1 polymer ?
#
loop_
_entity_poly.entity_id
_entity_poly.type
_entity_poly.pdbx_seq_one_letter_code
_entity_poly.pdbx_strand_id
1 'polypeptide(L)'
;MAKDNAIEIDGRSVEITRPGKILFPEDGITKLDVVNYYQRIAPFMVPYLENRPLVLQRFPDGIGRPGFIQKAVAPYYPAWIKKVTVKKAGGTVKHVVCNDDATLVYLANQGCIGLHPWLSRTDDVNCPDQMIFDFDPSRDDDLAGVVGGALILKELLDKLELPAFVKTTGSRGLHVVVPLDATQDFDTMRAFARELAEVIVDRDSSRYTLEAHKEKRKGRILIDVNRNGYAQTAAAAYSIRARNGAPVSVPVGWSELRKRNFRPNLYTIQNIFARLDKTDDPWKDMGKFHASLKSAAPRLHSLHAA
;
A
#
# COMPACT_ATOMS: atom_id res chain seq x y z
N MET A 1 -23.60 13.07 29.79
CA MET A 1 -23.21 11.65 29.50
C MET A 1 -22.62 11.58 28.10
N ALA A 2 -21.38 12.05 27.89
CA ALA A 2 -20.71 11.99 26.58
C ALA A 2 -19.18 12.19 26.71
N LYS A 3 -18.52 11.49 27.64
CA LYS A 3 -17.05 11.54 27.76
C LYS A 3 -16.36 10.16 27.68
N ASP A 4 -17.13 9.06 27.62
CA ASP A 4 -16.54 7.72 27.72
C ASP A 4 -15.98 7.14 26.40
N ASN A 5 -16.15 7.84 25.27
CA ASN A 5 -15.72 7.35 23.95
C ASN A 5 -14.68 8.25 23.27
N ALA A 6 -14.02 9.12 23.99
CA ALA A 6 -12.93 9.94 23.46
C ALA A 6 -11.58 9.28 23.73
N ILE A 7 -10.73 9.27 22.69
CA ILE A 7 -9.33 8.81 22.79
C ILE A 7 -8.44 10.06 22.78
N GLU A 8 -7.64 10.23 23.84
CA GLU A 8 -6.64 11.28 23.91
C GLU A 8 -5.32 10.80 23.28
N ILE A 9 -4.86 11.51 22.25
CA ILE A 9 -3.63 11.19 21.50
C ILE A 9 -2.88 12.49 21.21
N ASP A 10 -1.65 12.62 21.68
CA ASP A 10 -0.77 13.77 21.44
C ASP A 10 -1.43 15.12 21.74
N GLY A 11 -2.19 15.21 22.84
CA GLY A 11 -2.92 16.40 23.25
C GLY A 11 -4.16 16.72 22.40
N ARG A 12 -4.62 15.80 21.59
CA ARG A 12 -5.85 15.90 20.79
C ARG A 12 -6.88 14.89 21.25
N SER A 13 -8.13 15.34 21.39
CA SER A 13 -9.26 14.48 21.72
C SER A 13 -9.97 14.04 20.45
N VAL A 14 -10.07 12.75 20.22
CA VAL A 14 -10.81 12.16 19.10
C VAL A 14 -12.03 11.42 19.66
N GLU A 15 -13.21 12.02 19.50
CA GLU A 15 -14.48 11.40 19.90
C GLU A 15 -14.85 10.26 18.92
N ILE A 16 -14.98 9.04 19.45
CA ILE A 16 -15.35 7.86 18.66
C ILE A 16 -16.85 7.74 18.57
N THR A 17 -17.39 7.98 17.41
CA THR A 17 -18.83 7.90 17.15
C THR A 17 -19.28 6.48 16.85
N ARG A 18 -20.37 6.01 17.51
CA ARG A 18 -20.92 4.66 17.31
C ARG A 18 -19.86 3.55 17.37
N PRO A 19 -19.12 3.39 18.49
CA PRO A 19 -18.01 2.44 18.62
C PRO A 19 -18.44 1.00 18.36
N GLY A 20 -19.62 0.59 18.77
CA GLY A 20 -20.18 -0.76 18.57
C GLY A 20 -20.73 -1.04 17.16
N LYS A 21 -20.61 -0.10 16.20
CA LYS A 21 -21.06 -0.35 14.83
C LYS A 21 -20.22 -1.46 14.19
N ILE A 22 -20.86 -2.52 13.72
CA ILE A 22 -20.18 -3.63 13.01
C ILE A 22 -19.70 -3.13 11.65
N LEU A 23 -18.40 -3.25 11.39
CA LEU A 23 -17.79 -2.91 10.12
C LEU A 23 -17.43 -4.16 9.28
N PHE A 24 -17.19 -5.31 9.91
CA PHE A 24 -16.97 -6.59 9.25
C PHE A 24 -18.02 -7.59 9.77
N PRO A 25 -19.13 -7.75 9.04
CA PRO A 25 -20.28 -8.51 9.55
C PRO A 25 -19.98 -9.98 9.84
N GLU A 26 -19.22 -10.65 8.97
CA GLU A 26 -18.88 -12.07 9.12
C GLU A 26 -17.98 -12.35 10.34
N ASP A 27 -17.18 -11.36 10.74
CA ASP A 27 -16.17 -11.49 11.80
C ASP A 27 -16.60 -10.81 13.10
N GLY A 28 -17.74 -10.09 13.11
CA GLY A 28 -18.21 -9.30 14.24
C GLY A 28 -17.31 -8.12 14.62
N ILE A 29 -16.36 -7.73 13.74
CA ILE A 29 -15.42 -6.64 14.02
C ILE A 29 -16.13 -5.30 13.99
N THR A 30 -16.00 -4.57 15.09
CA THR A 30 -16.64 -3.27 15.30
C THR A 30 -15.79 -2.10 14.79
N LYS A 31 -16.38 -0.91 14.77
CA LYS A 31 -15.62 0.32 14.52
C LYS A 31 -14.55 0.53 15.59
N LEU A 32 -14.85 0.24 16.85
CA LEU A 32 -13.87 0.38 17.93
C LEU A 32 -12.67 -0.53 17.73
N ASP A 33 -12.88 -1.77 17.26
CA ASP A 33 -11.78 -2.68 16.96
C ASP A 33 -10.87 -2.14 15.85
N VAL A 34 -11.46 -1.55 14.81
CA VAL A 34 -10.70 -0.90 13.72
C VAL A 34 -9.94 0.32 14.23
N VAL A 35 -10.55 1.15 15.09
CA VAL A 35 -9.91 2.31 15.71
C VAL A 35 -8.75 1.87 16.59
N ASN A 36 -8.96 0.89 17.48
CA ASN A 36 -7.93 0.34 18.37
C ASN A 36 -6.77 -0.28 17.58
N TYR A 37 -7.08 -0.96 16.47
CA TYR A 37 -6.05 -1.46 15.57
C TYR A 37 -5.18 -0.31 15.03
N TYR A 38 -5.81 0.73 14.45
CA TYR A 38 -5.07 1.84 13.86
C TYR A 38 -4.30 2.65 14.90
N GLN A 39 -4.84 2.79 16.10
CA GLN A 39 -4.12 3.41 17.22
C GLN A 39 -2.85 2.60 17.59
N ARG A 40 -3.00 1.29 17.74
CA ARG A 40 -1.88 0.43 18.15
C ARG A 40 -0.83 0.25 17.05
N ILE A 41 -1.24 0.25 15.76
CA ILE A 41 -0.32 0.09 14.63
C ILE A 41 0.35 1.40 14.18
N ALA A 42 -0.10 2.54 14.69
CA ALA A 42 0.36 3.85 14.27
C ALA A 42 1.89 4.01 14.29
N PRO A 43 2.64 3.58 15.32
CA PRO A 43 4.09 3.70 15.34
C PRO A 43 4.80 2.98 14.17
N PHE A 44 4.17 1.91 13.64
CA PHE A 44 4.69 1.18 12.49
C PHE A 44 4.20 1.74 11.17
N MET A 45 2.97 2.28 11.13
CA MET A 45 2.30 2.67 9.88
C MET A 45 2.54 4.13 9.49
N VAL A 46 2.51 5.05 10.45
CA VAL A 46 2.62 6.50 10.19
C VAL A 46 3.89 6.85 9.40
N PRO A 47 5.08 6.28 9.68
CA PRO A 47 6.29 6.57 8.91
C PRO A 47 6.15 6.30 7.39
N TYR A 48 5.28 5.36 6.99
CA TYR A 48 5.02 5.06 5.57
C TYR A 48 3.93 5.92 4.93
N LEU A 49 3.18 6.67 5.75
CA LEU A 49 2.15 7.62 5.30
C LEU A 49 2.64 9.06 5.29
N GLU A 50 3.71 9.31 6.05
CA GLU A 50 4.19 10.65 6.33
C GLU A 50 4.47 11.47 5.07
N ASN A 51 3.91 12.70 5.06
CA ASN A 51 4.05 13.65 3.96
C ASN A 51 3.58 13.12 2.59
N ARG A 52 2.57 12.22 2.57
CA ARG A 52 1.97 11.72 1.32
C ARG A 52 0.51 12.13 1.21
N PRO A 53 0.05 12.57 0.02
CA PRO A 53 -1.38 12.71 -0.24
C PRO A 53 -2.07 11.34 -0.11
N LEU A 54 -3.19 11.27 0.62
CA LEU A 54 -3.91 10.01 0.83
C LEU A 54 -5.17 9.92 -0.03
N VAL A 55 -5.44 8.72 -0.50
CA VAL A 55 -6.74 8.28 -1.00
C VAL A 55 -7.31 7.30 0.02
N LEU A 56 -8.55 7.53 0.43
CA LEU A 56 -9.20 6.80 1.52
C LEU A 56 -10.26 5.87 0.95
N GLN A 57 -10.22 4.60 1.32
CA GLN A 57 -11.28 3.65 1.03
C GLN A 57 -12.20 3.56 2.25
N ARG A 58 -13.41 4.12 2.13
CA ARG A 58 -14.35 4.26 3.24
C ARG A 58 -15.52 3.32 3.13
N PHE A 59 -15.87 2.71 4.26
CA PHE A 59 -17.04 1.86 4.44
C PHE A 59 -17.81 2.30 5.69
N PRO A 60 -18.52 3.45 5.65
CA PRO A 60 -19.21 3.97 6.82
C PRO A 60 -20.27 3.01 7.38
N ASP A 61 -20.81 2.13 6.52
CA ASP A 61 -21.84 1.15 6.85
C ASP A 61 -21.34 -0.30 6.90
N GLY A 62 -20.00 -0.45 6.98
CA GLY A 62 -19.33 -1.76 6.99
C GLY A 62 -19.11 -2.33 5.59
N ILE A 63 -18.23 -3.34 5.50
CA ILE A 63 -17.82 -3.93 4.21
C ILE A 63 -18.92 -4.74 3.53
N GLY A 64 -19.97 -5.12 4.25
CA GLY A 64 -21.17 -5.74 3.68
C GLY A 64 -22.08 -4.76 2.90
N ARG A 65 -21.75 -3.49 2.87
CA ARG A 65 -22.43 -2.45 2.08
C ARG A 65 -21.44 -1.76 1.15
N PRO A 66 -21.91 -1.14 0.05
CA PRO A 66 -21.01 -0.41 -0.85
C PRO A 66 -20.18 0.65 -0.12
N GLY A 67 -18.87 0.59 -0.30
CA GLY A 67 -17.95 1.63 0.12
C GLY A 67 -17.65 2.60 -1.03
N PHE A 68 -16.86 3.62 -0.74
CA PHE A 68 -16.44 4.59 -1.75
C PHE A 68 -15.00 5.05 -1.57
N ILE A 69 -14.43 5.56 -2.65
CA ILE A 69 -13.10 6.14 -2.66
C ILE A 69 -13.22 7.65 -2.43
N GLN A 70 -12.59 8.13 -1.36
CA GLN A 70 -12.52 9.55 -1.05
C GLN A 70 -11.11 10.07 -1.34
N LYS A 71 -11.01 11.01 -2.28
CA LYS A 71 -9.77 11.73 -2.60
C LYS A 71 -9.75 13.10 -1.91
N ALA A 72 -10.87 13.80 -1.95
CA ALA A 72 -10.98 15.14 -1.37
C ALA A 72 -11.24 15.11 0.14
N VAL A 73 -10.57 16.00 0.87
CA VAL A 73 -10.88 16.29 2.28
C VAL A 73 -12.33 16.74 2.40
N ALA A 74 -13.06 16.18 3.36
CA ALA A 74 -14.40 16.64 3.66
C ALA A 74 -14.37 17.95 4.47
N PRO A 75 -15.35 18.87 4.25
CA PRO A 75 -15.38 20.18 4.94
C PRO A 75 -15.40 20.09 6.46
N TYR A 76 -15.98 19.02 7.01
CA TYR A 76 -16.10 18.79 8.45
C TYR A 76 -14.86 18.19 9.12
N TYR A 77 -13.78 17.91 8.35
CA TYR A 77 -12.54 17.41 8.92
C TYR A 77 -11.89 18.48 9.80
N PRO A 78 -11.39 18.12 10.99
CA PRO A 78 -10.74 19.04 11.91
C PRO A 78 -9.64 19.88 11.25
N ALA A 79 -9.47 21.10 11.73
CA ALA A 79 -8.46 22.03 11.20
C ALA A 79 -7.03 21.50 11.37
N TRP A 80 -6.77 20.77 12.45
CA TRP A 80 -5.47 20.20 12.78
C TRP A 80 -5.00 19.08 11.85
N ILE A 81 -5.91 18.44 11.09
CA ILE A 81 -5.51 17.46 10.08
C ILE A 81 -4.75 18.17 8.95
N LYS A 82 -3.51 17.75 8.70
CA LYS A 82 -2.69 18.26 7.60
C LYS A 82 -3.33 17.94 6.24
N LYS A 83 -3.22 18.89 5.33
CA LYS A 83 -3.85 18.80 3.99
C LYS A 83 -2.85 19.30 2.95
N VAL A 84 -2.91 18.73 1.76
CA VAL A 84 -2.13 19.19 0.60
C VAL A 84 -3.06 19.40 -0.59
N THR A 85 -2.86 20.49 -1.34
CA THR A 85 -3.58 20.78 -2.57
C THR A 85 -2.74 20.31 -3.75
N VAL A 86 -3.30 19.43 -4.58
CA VAL A 86 -2.64 18.92 -5.79
C VAL A 86 -3.42 19.28 -7.03
N LYS A 87 -2.73 19.41 -8.16
CA LYS A 87 -3.33 19.67 -9.47
C LYS A 87 -4.03 18.42 -10.00
N LYS A 88 -5.13 18.59 -10.70
CA LYS A 88 -5.81 17.57 -11.50
C LYS A 88 -6.34 18.20 -12.79
N ALA A 89 -6.78 17.38 -13.73
CA ALA A 89 -7.48 17.89 -14.91
C ALA A 89 -8.68 18.77 -14.49
N GLY A 90 -8.71 20.01 -14.95
CA GLY A 90 -9.79 20.96 -14.69
C GLY A 90 -9.78 21.57 -13.27
N GLY A 91 -8.64 21.60 -12.55
CA GLY A 91 -8.58 22.29 -11.26
C GLY A 91 -7.64 21.67 -10.23
N THR A 92 -8.05 21.68 -8.96
CA THR A 92 -7.27 21.13 -7.85
C THR A 92 -8.11 20.20 -6.98
N VAL A 93 -7.44 19.39 -6.18
CA VAL A 93 -8.07 18.60 -5.11
C VAL A 93 -7.21 18.69 -3.87
N LYS A 94 -7.88 18.80 -2.70
CA LYS A 94 -7.21 18.88 -1.42
C LYS A 94 -7.25 17.49 -0.74
N HIS A 95 -6.11 16.84 -0.60
CA HIS A 95 -5.96 15.53 0.04
C HIS A 95 -5.64 15.65 1.53
N VAL A 96 -6.02 14.62 2.30
CA VAL A 96 -5.51 14.41 3.66
C VAL A 96 -4.05 13.99 3.59
N VAL A 97 -3.27 14.43 4.58
CA VAL A 97 -1.92 13.95 4.89
C VAL A 97 -1.92 13.44 6.32
N CYS A 98 -1.49 12.21 6.55
CA CYS A 98 -1.46 11.58 7.86
C CYS A 98 -0.01 11.50 8.36
N ASN A 99 0.34 12.42 9.26
CA ASN A 99 1.68 12.53 9.83
C ASN A 99 1.70 12.21 11.33
N ASP A 100 0.56 11.83 11.91
CA ASP A 100 0.43 11.57 13.34
C ASP A 100 -0.67 10.54 13.64
N ASP A 101 -0.60 9.97 14.83
CA ASP A 101 -1.49 8.92 15.31
C ASP A 101 -2.93 9.41 15.43
N ALA A 102 -3.13 10.66 15.88
CA ALA A 102 -4.46 11.25 16.01
C ALA A 102 -5.19 11.35 14.67
N THR A 103 -4.47 11.73 13.60
CA THR A 103 -5.02 11.74 12.24
C THR A 103 -5.43 10.32 11.81
N LEU A 104 -4.57 9.32 12.05
CA LEU A 104 -4.85 7.94 11.69
C LEU A 104 -6.10 7.41 12.40
N VAL A 105 -6.22 7.64 13.71
CA VAL A 105 -7.38 7.27 14.53
C VAL A 105 -8.64 8.02 14.08
N TYR A 106 -8.54 9.31 13.77
CA TYR A 106 -9.67 10.07 13.23
C TYR A 106 -10.17 9.47 11.92
N LEU A 107 -9.27 9.11 11.00
CA LEU A 107 -9.65 8.48 9.72
C LEU A 107 -10.35 7.13 9.94
N ALA A 108 -9.85 6.31 10.87
CA ALA A 108 -10.50 5.05 11.25
C ALA A 108 -11.92 5.29 11.76
N ASN A 109 -12.12 6.29 12.65
CA ASN A 109 -13.44 6.67 13.15
C ASN A 109 -14.40 7.14 12.04
N GLN A 110 -13.86 7.70 10.93
CA GLN A 110 -14.64 8.04 9.73
C GLN A 110 -14.99 6.83 8.85
N GLY A 111 -14.69 5.60 9.29
CA GLY A 111 -14.93 4.36 8.54
C GLY A 111 -13.93 4.17 7.39
N CYS A 112 -12.74 4.76 7.48
CA CYS A 112 -11.65 4.45 6.56
C CYS A 112 -11.09 3.07 6.91
N ILE A 113 -11.37 2.09 6.08
CA ILE A 113 -10.81 0.73 6.20
C ILE A 113 -9.46 0.68 5.51
N GLY A 114 -9.34 1.19 4.28
CA GLY A 114 -8.10 1.18 3.51
C GLY A 114 -7.50 2.57 3.35
N LEU A 115 -6.20 2.70 3.60
CA LEU A 115 -5.44 3.91 3.35
C LEU A 115 -4.47 3.65 2.19
N HIS A 116 -4.48 4.54 1.21
CA HIS A 116 -3.71 4.42 -0.03
C HIS A 116 -2.90 5.70 -0.27
N PRO A 117 -1.61 5.74 0.13
CA PRO A 117 -0.75 6.89 -0.13
C PRO A 117 -0.37 6.99 -1.61
N TRP A 118 -0.06 8.22 -2.04
CA TRP A 118 0.66 8.47 -3.27
C TRP A 118 2.09 7.96 -3.17
N LEU A 119 2.70 7.71 -4.33
CA LEU A 119 4.10 7.28 -4.43
C LEU A 119 5.08 8.47 -4.35
N SER A 120 4.57 9.69 -4.26
CA SER A 120 5.35 10.93 -4.05
C SER A 120 4.99 11.58 -2.72
N ARG A 121 5.82 12.53 -2.28
CA ARG A 121 5.61 13.31 -1.06
C ARG A 121 5.05 14.70 -1.37
N THR A 122 4.63 15.41 -0.31
CA THR A 122 4.00 16.74 -0.41
C THR A 122 4.97 17.87 -0.78
N ASP A 123 6.25 17.68 -0.59
CA ASP A 123 7.33 18.60 -0.98
C ASP A 123 7.54 18.62 -2.51
N ASP A 124 7.45 17.45 -3.16
CA ASP A 124 7.35 17.37 -4.61
C ASP A 124 6.38 16.25 -5.03
N VAL A 125 5.13 16.64 -5.31
CA VAL A 125 4.09 15.69 -5.72
C VAL A 125 4.27 15.15 -7.14
N ASN A 126 5.19 15.69 -7.94
CA ASN A 126 5.43 15.28 -9.32
C ASN A 126 6.55 14.24 -9.44
N CYS A 127 7.45 14.18 -8.44
CA CYS A 127 8.58 13.26 -8.42
C CYS A 127 8.34 12.15 -7.37
N PRO A 128 8.06 10.91 -7.78
CA PRO A 128 7.86 9.80 -6.86
C PRO A 128 9.16 9.37 -6.17
N ASP A 129 9.07 9.07 -4.88
CA ASP A 129 10.15 8.48 -4.09
C ASP A 129 10.00 6.96 -3.91
N GLN A 130 9.01 6.36 -4.57
CA GLN A 130 8.78 4.92 -4.59
C GLN A 130 8.30 4.45 -5.96
N MET A 131 8.86 3.34 -6.43
CA MET A 131 8.38 2.58 -7.58
C MET A 131 7.78 1.26 -7.08
N ILE A 132 6.65 0.82 -7.65
CA ILE A 132 5.93 -0.35 -7.17
C ILE A 132 5.59 -1.32 -8.30
N PHE A 133 5.69 -2.62 -8.02
CA PHE A 133 5.24 -3.70 -8.87
C PHE A 133 4.19 -4.51 -8.10
N ASP A 134 2.96 -4.57 -8.61
CA ASP A 134 1.85 -5.31 -8.00
C ASP A 134 1.64 -6.62 -8.76
N PHE A 135 1.97 -7.75 -8.11
CA PHE A 135 1.75 -9.09 -8.64
C PHE A 135 0.35 -9.56 -8.27
N ASP A 136 -0.58 -9.53 -9.24
CA ASP A 136 -1.99 -9.91 -9.06
C ASP A 136 -2.32 -11.21 -9.82
N PRO A 137 -2.59 -12.31 -9.11
CA PRO A 137 -2.91 -13.58 -9.75
C PRO A 137 -4.31 -13.55 -10.37
N SER A 138 -4.48 -14.15 -11.53
CA SER A 138 -5.80 -14.35 -12.15
C SER A 138 -6.64 -15.38 -11.42
N ARG A 139 -6.00 -16.38 -10.80
CA ARG A 139 -6.60 -17.45 -10.00
C ARG A 139 -6.17 -17.31 -8.54
N ASP A 140 -7.06 -17.65 -7.63
CA ASP A 140 -6.84 -17.46 -6.18
C ASP A 140 -5.79 -18.41 -5.59
N ASP A 141 -5.48 -19.51 -6.28
CA ASP A 141 -4.58 -20.58 -5.86
C ASP A 141 -3.15 -20.49 -6.40
N ASP A 142 -2.82 -19.47 -7.23
CA ASP A 142 -1.48 -19.36 -7.84
C ASP A 142 -0.49 -18.52 -7.01
N LEU A 143 -0.38 -18.86 -5.72
CA LEU A 143 0.61 -18.23 -4.85
C LEU A 143 2.05 -18.50 -5.30
N ALA A 144 2.33 -19.71 -5.78
CA ALA A 144 3.67 -20.08 -6.22
C ALA A 144 4.15 -19.20 -7.38
N GLY A 145 3.26 -18.87 -8.31
CA GLY A 145 3.57 -17.97 -9.40
C GLY A 145 3.80 -16.54 -8.95
N VAL A 146 2.95 -16.03 -8.03
CA VAL A 146 3.13 -14.69 -7.45
C VAL A 146 4.48 -14.57 -6.74
N VAL A 147 4.83 -15.54 -5.91
CA VAL A 147 6.14 -15.58 -5.21
C VAL A 147 7.29 -15.71 -6.21
N GLY A 148 7.15 -16.61 -7.21
CA GLY A 148 8.16 -16.78 -8.25
C GLY A 148 8.46 -15.49 -9.01
N GLY A 149 7.40 -14.77 -9.45
CA GLY A 149 7.57 -13.49 -10.15
C GLY A 149 8.23 -12.42 -9.29
N ALA A 150 7.85 -12.33 -8.01
CA ALA A 150 8.47 -11.38 -7.08
C ALA A 150 9.97 -11.70 -6.86
N LEU A 151 10.36 -12.99 -6.81
CA LEU A 151 11.75 -13.40 -6.67
C LEU A 151 12.56 -13.16 -7.94
N ILE A 152 11.98 -13.37 -9.14
CA ILE A 152 12.61 -13.03 -10.42
C ILE A 152 12.84 -11.51 -10.47
N LEU A 153 11.83 -10.71 -10.10
CA LEU A 153 12.00 -9.25 -10.04
C LEU A 153 13.10 -8.84 -9.06
N LYS A 154 13.16 -9.47 -7.88
CA LYS A 154 14.22 -9.21 -6.89
C LYS A 154 15.62 -9.46 -7.47
N GLU A 155 15.81 -10.59 -8.19
CA GLU A 155 17.06 -10.90 -8.86
C GLU A 155 17.45 -9.83 -9.90
N LEU A 156 16.49 -9.36 -10.70
CA LEU A 156 16.72 -8.32 -11.69
C LEU A 156 17.06 -6.98 -11.01
N LEU A 157 16.35 -6.61 -9.96
CA LEU A 157 16.61 -5.38 -9.20
C LEU A 157 18.01 -5.41 -8.55
N ASP A 158 18.45 -6.58 -8.07
CA ASP A 158 19.83 -6.73 -7.54
C ASP A 158 20.90 -6.50 -8.61
N LYS A 159 20.70 -7.02 -9.83
CA LYS A 159 21.61 -6.77 -10.97
C LYS A 159 21.65 -5.29 -11.37
N LEU A 160 20.55 -4.57 -11.13
CA LEU A 160 20.45 -3.12 -11.37
C LEU A 160 20.96 -2.28 -10.18
N GLU A 161 21.39 -2.93 -9.08
CA GLU A 161 21.77 -2.28 -7.81
C GLU A 161 20.62 -1.44 -7.22
N LEU A 162 19.39 -1.87 -7.43
CA LEU A 162 18.20 -1.23 -6.90
C LEU A 162 17.71 -1.99 -5.65
N PRO A 163 17.65 -1.32 -4.47
CA PRO A 163 17.15 -1.95 -3.26
C PRO A 163 15.65 -2.27 -3.41
N ALA A 164 15.26 -3.48 -3.00
CA ALA A 164 13.89 -3.95 -3.15
C ALA A 164 13.32 -4.45 -1.84
N PHE A 165 12.11 -4.02 -1.56
CA PHE A 165 11.33 -4.35 -0.38
C PHE A 165 10.04 -5.02 -0.79
N VAL A 166 9.56 -6.01 -0.04
CA VAL A 166 8.36 -6.75 -0.37
C VAL A 166 7.33 -6.69 0.74
N LYS A 167 6.05 -6.56 0.37
CA LYS A 167 4.92 -6.68 1.30
C LYS A 167 3.79 -7.49 0.69
N THR A 168 2.96 -8.06 1.55
CA THR A 168 1.69 -8.66 1.14
C THR A 168 0.69 -7.58 0.76
N THR A 169 -0.25 -7.90 -0.14
CA THR A 169 -1.37 -6.99 -0.41
C THR A 169 -2.48 -7.08 0.64
N GLY A 170 -2.41 -8.04 1.58
CA GLY A 170 -3.53 -8.41 2.46
C GLY A 170 -4.70 -9.03 1.68
N SER A 171 -4.45 -9.50 0.46
CA SER A 171 -5.42 -10.16 -0.41
C SER A 171 -4.78 -11.39 -1.04
N ARG A 172 -4.43 -11.38 -2.34
CA ARG A 172 -3.92 -12.53 -3.08
C ARG A 172 -2.49 -12.34 -3.59
N GLY A 173 -2.05 -11.10 -3.71
CA GLY A 173 -0.83 -10.71 -4.37
C GLY A 173 0.25 -10.18 -3.44
N LEU A 174 1.34 -9.76 -4.08
CA LEU A 174 2.49 -9.12 -3.44
C LEU A 174 2.77 -7.78 -4.11
N HIS A 175 3.24 -6.82 -3.33
CA HIS A 175 3.89 -5.62 -3.86
C HIS A 175 5.39 -5.70 -3.62
N VAL A 176 6.17 -5.47 -4.67
CA VAL A 176 7.60 -5.16 -4.56
C VAL A 176 7.76 -3.66 -4.71
N VAL A 177 8.48 -3.04 -3.77
CA VAL A 177 8.67 -1.58 -3.70
C VAL A 177 10.14 -1.26 -3.75
N VAL A 178 10.50 -0.28 -4.58
CA VAL A 178 11.86 0.24 -4.73
C VAL A 178 11.85 1.70 -4.26
N PRO A 179 12.59 2.06 -3.20
CA PRO A 179 12.75 3.45 -2.79
C PRO A 179 13.65 4.21 -3.77
N LEU A 180 13.24 5.43 -4.15
CA LEU A 180 13.87 6.26 -5.16
C LEU A 180 14.37 7.59 -4.59
N ASP A 181 15.25 8.24 -5.35
CA ASP A 181 15.83 9.55 -5.04
C ASP A 181 14.92 10.75 -5.37
N ALA A 182 13.69 10.48 -5.85
CA ALA A 182 12.70 11.48 -6.26
C ALA A 182 13.22 12.51 -7.29
N THR A 183 14.12 12.10 -8.19
CA THR A 183 14.69 12.98 -9.21
C THR A 183 14.06 12.82 -10.59
N GLN A 184 13.18 11.83 -10.76
CA GLN A 184 12.48 11.52 -12.00
C GLN A 184 10.96 11.69 -11.82
N ASP A 185 10.28 12.06 -12.90
CA ASP A 185 8.82 12.14 -12.91
C ASP A 185 8.13 10.76 -13.00
N PHE A 186 6.82 10.77 -12.84
CA PHE A 186 6.00 9.57 -12.90
C PHE A 186 6.05 8.83 -14.24
N ASP A 187 6.15 9.58 -15.35
CA ASP A 187 6.15 8.97 -16.69
C ASP A 187 7.47 8.24 -16.95
N THR A 188 8.59 8.84 -16.57
CA THR A 188 9.92 8.24 -16.63
C THR A 188 10.00 6.99 -15.73
N MET A 189 9.53 7.10 -14.48
CA MET A 189 9.51 5.96 -13.56
C MET A 189 8.63 4.82 -14.08
N ARG A 190 7.43 5.13 -14.59
CA ARG A 190 6.51 4.12 -15.13
C ARG A 190 7.06 3.43 -16.38
N ALA A 191 7.74 4.18 -17.25
CA ALA A 191 8.41 3.60 -18.42
C ALA A 191 9.50 2.60 -17.99
N PHE A 192 10.36 2.97 -17.03
CA PHE A 192 11.37 2.08 -16.47
C PHE A 192 10.76 0.84 -15.82
N ALA A 193 9.70 1.00 -15.01
CA ALA A 193 9.01 -0.12 -14.39
C ALA A 193 8.40 -1.07 -15.43
N ARG A 194 7.85 -0.52 -16.52
CA ARG A 194 7.27 -1.29 -17.60
C ARG A 194 8.33 -2.11 -18.33
N GLU A 195 9.43 -1.47 -18.71
CA GLU A 195 10.55 -2.12 -19.38
C GLU A 195 11.10 -3.29 -18.53
N LEU A 196 11.30 -3.07 -17.23
CA LEU A 196 11.74 -4.14 -16.33
C LEU A 196 10.72 -5.28 -16.20
N ALA A 197 9.42 -4.98 -16.19
CA ALA A 197 8.38 -5.99 -16.15
C ALA A 197 8.27 -6.77 -17.49
N GLU A 198 8.57 -6.15 -18.63
CA GLU A 198 8.66 -6.80 -19.94
C GLU A 198 9.75 -7.87 -19.95
N VAL A 199 10.92 -7.64 -19.33
CA VAL A 199 11.97 -8.66 -19.16
C VAL A 199 11.44 -9.92 -18.46
N ILE A 200 10.57 -9.76 -17.45
CA ILE A 200 9.97 -10.91 -16.74
C ILE A 200 8.98 -11.65 -17.64
N VAL A 201 8.16 -10.91 -18.37
CA VAL A 201 7.17 -11.49 -19.29
C VAL A 201 7.86 -12.23 -20.43
N ASP A 202 8.93 -11.70 -20.98
CA ASP A 202 9.70 -12.33 -22.05
C ASP A 202 10.37 -13.63 -21.61
N ARG A 203 10.80 -13.73 -20.34
CA ARG A 203 11.34 -14.98 -19.75
C ARG A 203 10.29 -16.09 -19.60
N ASP A 204 9.04 -15.73 -19.29
CA ASP A 204 7.93 -16.69 -19.15
C ASP A 204 6.58 -16.03 -19.47
N SER A 205 6.32 -15.83 -20.76
CA SER A 205 5.09 -15.26 -21.27
C SER A 205 3.86 -16.18 -21.09
N SER A 206 4.09 -17.45 -20.74
CA SER A 206 3.01 -18.39 -20.42
C SER A 206 2.45 -18.12 -19.01
N ARG A 207 3.26 -17.58 -18.10
CA ARG A 207 2.92 -17.37 -16.69
C ARG A 207 2.63 -15.92 -16.34
N TYR A 208 3.35 -14.96 -16.94
CA TYR A 208 3.26 -13.54 -16.61
C TYR A 208 2.70 -12.70 -17.75
N THR A 209 2.11 -11.56 -17.42
CA THR A 209 1.53 -10.64 -18.41
C THR A 209 1.47 -9.22 -17.87
N LEU A 210 1.47 -8.23 -18.78
CA LEU A 210 1.15 -6.83 -18.48
C LEU A 210 -0.30 -6.48 -18.85
N GLU A 211 -1.13 -7.46 -19.26
CA GLU A 211 -2.51 -7.25 -19.67
C GLU A 211 -3.40 -6.91 -18.45
N ALA A 212 -3.89 -5.69 -18.41
CA ALA A 212 -4.70 -5.19 -17.30
C ALA A 212 -6.10 -5.83 -17.25
N HIS A 213 -6.69 -6.15 -18.41
CA HIS A 213 -8.03 -6.75 -18.48
C HIS A 213 -8.01 -8.21 -18.09
N LYS A 214 -8.69 -8.56 -16.99
CA LYS A 214 -8.63 -9.89 -16.38
C LYS A 214 -9.00 -11.01 -17.38
N GLU A 215 -9.98 -10.79 -18.22
CA GLU A 215 -10.48 -11.75 -19.23
C GLU A 215 -9.40 -12.08 -20.28
N LYS A 216 -8.52 -11.12 -20.59
CA LYS A 216 -7.44 -11.27 -21.56
C LYS A 216 -6.16 -11.88 -20.97
N ARG A 217 -6.05 -11.98 -19.64
CA ARG A 217 -4.87 -12.55 -18.98
C ARG A 217 -4.71 -14.05 -19.23
N LYS A 218 -5.79 -14.77 -19.59
CA LYS A 218 -5.78 -16.22 -19.86
C LYS A 218 -5.17 -17.04 -18.70
N GLY A 219 -5.50 -16.68 -17.46
CA GLY A 219 -4.99 -17.33 -16.24
C GLY A 219 -3.62 -16.84 -15.75
N ARG A 220 -2.93 -15.99 -16.52
CA ARG A 220 -1.58 -15.48 -16.17
C ARG A 220 -1.63 -14.47 -15.04
N ILE A 221 -0.49 -14.31 -14.38
CA ILE A 221 -0.28 -13.33 -13.32
C ILE A 221 0.00 -11.97 -13.95
N LEU A 222 -0.74 -10.95 -13.56
CA LEU A 222 -0.47 -9.58 -13.94
C LEU A 222 0.71 -9.04 -13.11
N ILE A 223 1.66 -8.42 -13.79
CA ILE A 223 2.64 -7.51 -13.16
C ILE A 223 2.10 -6.09 -13.42
N ASP A 224 1.30 -5.56 -12.47
CA ASP A 224 0.71 -4.24 -12.63
C ASP A 224 1.72 -3.14 -12.28
N VAL A 225 2.20 -2.46 -13.31
CA VAL A 225 3.07 -1.28 -13.21
C VAL A 225 2.30 0.03 -13.36
N ASN A 226 0.99 -0.01 -13.64
CA ASN A 226 0.18 1.20 -13.83
C ASN A 226 -0.01 1.98 -12.51
N ARG A 227 0.25 1.32 -11.36
CA ARG A 227 0.31 1.99 -10.06
C ARG A 227 1.37 3.09 -10.00
N ASN A 228 2.35 3.08 -10.92
CA ASN A 228 3.40 4.08 -11.05
C ASN A 228 2.99 5.33 -11.84
N GLY A 229 1.71 5.52 -12.13
CA GLY A 229 1.20 6.74 -12.76
C GLY A 229 0.93 7.87 -11.76
N TYR A 230 0.95 9.12 -12.22
CA TYR A 230 0.57 10.27 -11.41
C TYR A 230 -0.81 10.08 -10.78
N ALA A 231 -0.93 10.40 -9.50
CA ALA A 231 -2.16 10.23 -8.71
C ALA A 231 -2.67 8.79 -8.57
N GLN A 232 -1.88 7.78 -8.98
CA GLN A 232 -2.14 6.40 -8.67
C GLN A 232 -1.63 6.07 -7.26
N THR A 233 -2.21 5.03 -6.67
CA THR A 233 -1.93 4.66 -5.28
C THR A 233 -1.91 3.15 -5.12
N ALA A 234 -1.25 2.69 -4.07
CA ALA A 234 -1.33 1.32 -3.59
C ALA A 234 -1.70 1.29 -2.10
N ALA A 235 -2.19 0.15 -1.61
CA ALA A 235 -2.47 0.01 -0.19
C ALA A 235 -1.20 0.26 0.63
N ALA A 236 -1.29 1.08 1.68
CA ALA A 236 -0.18 1.34 2.58
C ALA A 236 0.30 0.06 3.28
N ALA A 237 1.56 0.06 3.73
CA ALA A 237 2.00 -0.91 4.73
C ALA A 237 1.09 -0.80 5.97
N TYR A 238 0.69 -1.95 6.51
CA TYR A 238 -0.22 -2.09 7.65
C TYR A 238 -1.66 -1.60 7.44
N SER A 239 -2.05 -1.19 6.24
CA SER A 239 -3.44 -0.83 5.94
C SER A 239 -4.35 -2.06 5.95
N ILE A 240 -5.51 -1.94 6.60
CA ILE A 240 -6.56 -2.97 6.55
C ILE A 240 -7.10 -3.07 5.12
N ARG A 241 -7.53 -4.29 4.74
CA ARG A 241 -8.25 -4.54 3.50
C ARG A 241 -9.72 -4.84 3.81
N ALA A 242 -10.61 -4.29 3.01
CA ALA A 242 -12.06 -4.50 3.15
C ALA A 242 -12.45 -5.91 2.65
N ARG A 243 -12.04 -6.94 3.41
CA ARG A 243 -12.29 -8.36 3.19
C ARG A 243 -12.55 -9.05 4.51
N ASN A 244 -13.28 -10.16 4.51
CA ASN A 244 -13.53 -10.96 5.71
C ASN A 244 -12.20 -11.31 6.41
N GLY A 245 -12.19 -11.34 7.73
CA GLY A 245 -11.01 -11.50 8.56
C GLY A 245 -10.21 -10.20 8.79
N ALA A 246 -10.61 -9.07 8.19
CA ALA A 246 -9.89 -7.80 8.25
C ALA A 246 -8.37 -7.97 8.04
N PRO A 247 -7.94 -8.60 6.92
CA PRO A 247 -6.52 -8.81 6.66
C PRO A 247 -5.82 -7.49 6.42
N VAL A 248 -4.50 -7.48 6.69
CA VAL A 248 -3.66 -6.29 6.56
C VAL A 248 -2.55 -6.48 5.53
N SER A 249 -2.15 -5.39 4.89
CA SER A 249 -1.02 -5.35 3.96
C SER A 249 0.27 -5.21 4.76
N VAL A 250 1.12 -6.26 4.80
CA VAL A 250 2.23 -6.35 5.77
C VAL A 250 3.58 -6.41 5.08
N PRO A 251 4.56 -5.55 5.45
CA PRO A 251 5.96 -5.74 5.15
C PRO A 251 6.45 -7.12 5.60
N VAL A 252 7.12 -7.84 4.70
CA VAL A 252 7.67 -9.18 4.99
C VAL A 252 9.11 -9.28 4.49
N GLY A 253 9.91 -10.11 5.14
CA GLY A 253 11.24 -10.43 4.65
C GLY A 253 11.16 -11.37 3.43
N TRP A 254 12.13 -11.24 2.51
CA TRP A 254 12.20 -12.09 1.32
C TRP A 254 12.25 -13.59 1.64
N SER A 255 12.88 -13.98 2.76
CA SER A 255 12.92 -15.35 3.24
C SER A 255 11.56 -15.87 3.70
N GLU A 256 10.66 -14.99 4.13
CA GLU A 256 9.31 -15.37 4.57
C GLU A 256 8.43 -15.88 3.43
N LEU A 257 8.66 -15.41 2.20
CA LEU A 257 7.93 -15.85 1.01
C LEU A 257 8.10 -17.36 0.74
N ARG A 258 9.18 -17.97 1.24
CA ARG A 258 9.49 -19.39 1.08
C ARG A 258 8.92 -20.29 2.17
N LYS A 259 8.29 -19.71 3.20
CA LYS A 259 7.69 -20.48 4.29
C LYS A 259 6.45 -21.25 3.80
N ARG A 260 6.32 -22.51 4.17
CA ARG A 260 5.19 -23.38 3.74
C ARG A 260 3.80 -22.82 4.05
N ASN A 261 3.67 -22.10 5.16
CA ASN A 261 2.41 -21.49 5.60
C ASN A 261 2.26 -20.02 5.15
N PHE A 262 3.16 -19.50 4.31
CA PHE A 262 3.04 -18.13 3.79
C PHE A 262 1.76 -17.98 2.96
N ARG A 263 1.03 -16.89 3.23
CA ARG A 263 -0.15 -16.46 2.45
C ARG A 263 -0.19 -14.93 2.46
N PRO A 264 -0.59 -14.27 1.36
CA PRO A 264 -0.66 -12.81 1.29
C PRO A 264 -1.69 -12.18 2.23
N ASN A 265 -2.64 -12.95 2.73
CA ASN A 265 -3.68 -12.53 3.68
C ASN A 265 -3.53 -13.20 5.06
N LEU A 266 -2.35 -13.74 5.38
CA LEU A 266 -2.07 -14.45 6.63
C LEU A 266 -2.28 -13.57 7.86
N TYR A 267 -1.90 -12.29 7.74
CA TYR A 267 -1.95 -11.35 8.85
C TYR A 267 -3.23 -10.53 8.81
N THR A 268 -3.88 -10.45 9.97
CA THR A 268 -5.13 -9.72 10.21
C THR A 268 -4.94 -8.75 11.35
N ILE A 269 -5.92 -7.87 11.61
CA ILE A 269 -5.89 -6.97 12.76
C ILE A 269 -5.78 -7.72 14.10
N GLN A 270 -6.16 -8.99 14.15
CA GLN A 270 -6.15 -9.80 15.36
C GLN A 270 -4.78 -10.42 15.67
N ASN A 271 -3.98 -10.75 14.64
CA ASN A 271 -2.75 -11.54 14.82
C ASN A 271 -1.45 -10.79 14.48
N ILE A 272 -1.52 -9.62 13.84
CA ILE A 272 -0.33 -8.89 13.40
C ILE A 272 0.61 -8.50 14.55
N PHE A 273 0.06 -8.15 15.70
CA PHE A 273 0.86 -7.73 16.85
C PHE A 273 1.70 -8.87 17.42
N ALA A 274 1.17 -10.09 17.45
CA ALA A 274 1.94 -11.27 17.85
C ALA A 274 3.15 -11.56 16.93
N ARG A 275 3.11 -11.06 15.66
CA ARG A 275 4.25 -11.06 14.76
C ARG A 275 5.23 -9.92 15.10
N LEU A 276 4.73 -8.70 15.26
CA LEU A 276 5.56 -7.52 15.53
C LEU A 276 6.28 -7.61 16.88
N ASP A 277 5.72 -8.31 17.85
CA ASP A 277 6.37 -8.60 19.14
C ASP A 277 7.58 -9.56 19.01
N LYS A 278 7.68 -10.31 17.89
CA LYS A 278 8.72 -11.33 17.66
C LYS A 278 9.71 -10.99 16.57
N THR A 279 9.37 -10.08 15.68
CA THR A 279 10.17 -9.74 14.51
C THR A 279 10.15 -8.25 14.25
N ASP A 280 11.31 -7.68 14.00
CA ASP A 280 11.42 -6.31 13.52
C ASP A 280 10.63 -6.08 12.23
N ASP A 281 10.21 -4.84 12.00
CA ASP A 281 9.65 -4.45 10.71
C ASP A 281 10.72 -4.57 9.61
N PRO A 282 10.52 -5.44 8.60
CA PRO A 282 11.51 -5.59 7.51
C PRO A 282 11.74 -4.31 6.69
N TRP A 283 10.84 -3.33 6.80
CA TRP A 283 10.93 -2.06 6.09
C TRP A 283 11.49 -0.91 6.94
N LYS A 284 11.85 -1.14 8.21
CA LYS A 284 12.31 -0.10 9.15
C LYS A 284 13.44 0.79 8.59
N ASP A 285 14.29 0.21 7.75
CA ASP A 285 15.42 0.90 7.13
C ASP A 285 15.17 1.37 5.69
N MET A 286 13.97 1.15 5.14
CA MET A 286 13.65 1.49 3.74
C MET A 286 13.90 2.97 3.43
N GLY A 287 13.61 3.87 4.36
CA GLY A 287 13.83 5.30 4.20
C GLY A 287 15.30 5.74 4.10
N LYS A 288 16.27 4.84 4.34
CA LYS A 288 17.70 5.12 4.17
C LYS A 288 18.18 4.94 2.73
N PHE A 289 17.36 4.36 1.87
CA PHE A 289 17.69 4.08 0.48
C PHE A 289 17.03 5.12 -0.45
N HIS A 290 17.83 5.63 -1.39
CA HIS A 290 17.44 6.63 -2.38
C HIS A 290 18.06 6.24 -3.73
N ALA A 291 17.48 5.23 -4.38
CA ALA A 291 18.02 4.68 -5.61
C ALA A 291 17.78 5.59 -6.82
N SER A 292 18.75 5.75 -7.69
CA SER A 292 18.65 6.56 -8.89
C SER A 292 18.31 5.72 -10.13
N LEU A 293 17.17 6.01 -10.75
CA LEU A 293 16.82 5.37 -12.02
C LEU A 293 17.77 5.75 -13.16
N LYS A 294 18.35 6.96 -13.12
CA LYS A 294 19.36 7.38 -14.11
C LYS A 294 20.58 6.46 -14.10
N SER A 295 21.02 6.05 -12.90
CA SER A 295 22.16 5.15 -12.74
C SER A 295 21.81 3.71 -13.13
N ALA A 296 20.55 3.29 -12.97
CA ALA A 296 20.10 1.93 -13.30
C ALA A 296 19.74 1.74 -14.79
N ALA A 297 19.32 2.79 -15.50
CA ALA A 297 18.84 2.69 -16.88
C ALA A 297 19.84 2.04 -17.87
N PRO A 298 21.15 2.38 -17.86
CA PRO A 298 22.10 1.72 -18.76
C PRO A 298 22.21 0.20 -18.52
N ARG A 299 22.11 -0.23 -17.25
CA ARG A 299 22.13 -1.64 -16.88
C ARG A 299 20.87 -2.37 -17.34
N LEU A 300 19.69 -1.71 -17.26
CA LEU A 300 18.42 -2.26 -17.73
C LEU A 300 18.48 -2.54 -19.25
N HIS A 301 18.98 -1.60 -20.05
CA HIS A 301 19.15 -1.81 -21.49
C HIS A 301 20.06 -3.02 -21.80
N SER A 302 21.08 -3.26 -20.97
CA SER A 302 21.97 -4.42 -21.12
C SER A 302 21.27 -5.76 -20.83
N LEU A 303 20.22 -5.78 -20.01
CA LEU A 303 19.45 -6.99 -19.71
C LEU A 303 18.53 -7.42 -20.87
N HIS A 304 18.14 -6.51 -21.75
CA HIS A 304 17.37 -6.81 -22.96
C HIS A 304 18.24 -7.35 -24.10
N ALA A 305 19.55 -7.05 -24.07
CA ALA A 305 20.46 -7.45 -25.13
C ALA A 305 21.10 -8.84 -24.90
N ALA A 306 20.86 -9.44 -23.74
CA ALA A 306 21.41 -10.73 -23.32
C ALA A 306 20.33 -11.82 -23.30
#